data_02107a80b59a7c2af76a53679a3709f3
#
_entry.id   02107a80b59a7c2af76a53679a3709f3
#
_cell.length_a   1.000
_cell.length_b   1.000
_cell.length_c   1.000
_cell.angle_alpha   90.00
_cell.angle_beta   90.00
_cell.angle_gamma   90.00
#
_symmetry.space_group_name_H-M   'P 1'
#
loop_
_entity.id
_entity.type
_entity.pdbx_description
1 polymer ?
#
loop_
_entity_poly.entity_id
_entity_poly.type
_entity_poly.pdbx_seq_one_letter_code
_entity_poly.pdbx_strand_id
1 'polypeptide(L)'
;LYLIVDNTFLSPYFQNPLKFGADIVIHSGTKFLGGHNDTLAGFIVTNNEEVQEKLRFIIKTTGAGLAPFDCWLILRGIKTLGIRMERSQENAIKIANWMKKQPVVKHVYYPGLQEHPGYEIMKKQARGFGAMLTFDVDTEAHALQILESVRMIKFAESLGGVETLI
;
A
#
# COMPACT_ATOMS: atom_id res chain seq x y z
N LEU A 1 13.10 6.56 -22.41
CA LEU A 1 13.05 5.89 -21.10
C LEU A 1 11.71 6.22 -20.43
N TYR A 2 11.00 5.22 -19.91
CA TYR A 2 9.75 5.43 -19.18
C TYR A 2 10.02 5.37 -17.67
N LEU A 3 9.39 6.30 -16.92
CA LEU A 3 9.31 6.25 -15.47
C LEU A 3 8.03 5.51 -15.07
N ILE A 4 8.19 4.33 -14.50
CA ILE A 4 7.09 3.50 -14.01
C ILE A 4 7.09 3.53 -12.49
N VAL A 5 5.95 3.84 -11.89
CA VAL A 5 5.81 3.93 -10.44
C VAL A 5 4.74 2.94 -9.96
N ASP A 6 5.13 2.01 -9.11
CA ASP A 6 4.16 1.22 -8.33
C ASP A 6 3.69 2.04 -7.13
N ASN A 7 2.42 2.44 -7.16
CA ASN A 7 1.80 3.30 -6.15
C ASN A 7 0.79 2.53 -5.27
N THR A 8 0.98 1.23 -5.15
CA THR A 8 0.08 0.35 -4.39
C THR A 8 -0.11 0.82 -2.95
N PHE A 9 0.98 1.20 -2.24
CA PHE A 9 0.94 1.50 -0.80
C PHE A 9 0.25 2.81 -0.45
N LEU A 10 0.34 3.81 -1.32
CA LEU A 10 -0.32 5.10 -1.10
C LEU A 10 -1.70 5.18 -1.76
N SER A 11 -1.96 4.32 -2.71
CA SER A 11 -3.15 4.34 -3.56
C SER A 11 -3.32 5.69 -4.30
N PRO A 12 -4.25 5.84 -5.22
CA PRO A 12 -4.53 7.16 -5.81
C PRO A 12 -5.14 8.15 -4.81
N TYR A 13 -5.51 7.68 -3.61
CA TYR A 13 -6.02 8.56 -2.57
C TYR A 13 -4.94 9.47 -1.99
N PHE A 14 -3.76 8.94 -1.64
CA PHE A 14 -2.68 9.74 -1.07
C PHE A 14 -1.69 10.27 -2.09
N GLN A 15 -1.44 9.57 -3.21
CA GLN A 15 -0.45 10.00 -4.19
C GLN A 15 -0.94 9.81 -5.63
N ASN A 16 -0.57 10.76 -6.50
CA ASN A 16 -0.87 10.75 -7.94
C ASN A 16 0.41 10.94 -8.75
N PRO A 17 1.21 9.88 -8.99
CA PRO A 17 2.54 9.99 -9.60
C PRO A 17 2.53 10.57 -11.02
N LEU A 18 1.46 10.40 -11.82
CA LEU A 18 1.33 11.02 -13.14
C LEU A 18 1.44 12.55 -13.07
N LYS A 19 1.03 13.18 -11.97
CA LYS A 19 1.15 14.65 -11.78
C LYS A 19 2.59 15.10 -11.51
N PHE A 20 3.47 14.15 -11.18
CA PHE A 20 4.89 14.36 -10.93
C PHE A 20 5.79 13.86 -12.05
N GLY A 21 5.21 13.56 -13.23
CA GLY A 21 5.96 13.17 -14.41
C GLY A 21 6.18 11.66 -14.59
N ALA A 22 5.51 10.80 -13.84
CA ALA A 22 5.50 9.39 -14.15
C ALA A 22 4.76 9.14 -15.47
N ASP A 23 5.28 8.26 -16.30
CA ASP A 23 4.66 7.86 -17.57
C ASP A 23 3.59 6.79 -17.35
N ILE A 24 3.85 5.88 -16.40
CA ILE A 24 2.98 4.74 -16.08
C ILE A 24 2.90 4.61 -14.57
N VAL A 25 1.69 4.39 -14.07
CA VAL A 25 1.45 4.06 -12.66
C VAL A 25 0.81 2.69 -12.55
N ILE A 26 1.34 1.87 -11.66
CA ILE A 26 0.83 0.52 -11.37
C ILE A 26 0.20 0.54 -9.98
N HIS A 27 -0.89 -0.19 -9.84
CA HIS A 27 -1.51 -0.50 -8.55
C HIS A 27 -1.86 -1.99 -8.47
N SER A 28 -1.49 -2.63 -7.39
CA SER A 28 -2.13 -3.88 -7.00
C SER A 28 -3.52 -3.57 -6.45
N GLY A 29 -4.55 -3.93 -7.22
CA GLY A 29 -5.93 -3.82 -6.77
C GLY A 29 -6.29 -4.78 -5.64
N THR A 30 -5.51 -5.86 -5.50
CA THR A 30 -5.56 -6.84 -4.40
C THR A 30 -5.41 -6.19 -3.02
N LYS A 31 -4.70 -5.05 -2.96
CA LYS A 31 -4.32 -4.37 -1.72
C LYS A 31 -5.38 -3.33 -1.33
N PHE A 32 -4.97 -2.09 -1.08
CA PHE A 32 -5.84 -1.02 -0.59
C PHE A 32 -7.04 -0.70 -1.48
N LEU A 33 -6.94 -0.87 -2.81
CA LEU A 33 -8.07 -0.58 -3.71
C LEU A 33 -9.24 -1.54 -3.48
N GLY A 34 -8.99 -2.84 -3.41
CA GLY A 34 -9.99 -3.83 -3.00
C GLY A 34 -10.30 -3.72 -1.51
N GLY A 35 -9.27 -3.83 -0.67
CA GLY A 35 -9.31 -3.55 0.76
C GLY A 35 -10.01 -4.60 1.63
N HIS A 36 -10.37 -5.77 1.08
CA HIS A 36 -11.17 -6.78 1.78
C HIS A 36 -10.61 -8.21 1.64
N ASN A 37 -9.41 -8.36 1.05
CA ASN A 37 -8.72 -9.64 0.88
C ASN A 37 -9.55 -10.71 0.12
N ASP A 38 -10.43 -10.29 -0.78
CA ASP A 38 -11.44 -11.12 -1.44
C ASP A 38 -11.27 -11.18 -2.97
N THR A 39 -10.26 -10.50 -3.54
CA THR A 39 -10.00 -10.49 -4.98
C THR A 39 -8.53 -10.25 -5.31
N LEU A 40 -8.10 -10.71 -6.47
CA LEU A 40 -6.80 -10.42 -7.06
C LEU A 40 -7.00 -9.50 -8.27
N ALA A 41 -6.38 -8.33 -8.25
CA ALA A 41 -6.51 -7.36 -9.33
C ALA A 41 -5.24 -6.54 -9.53
N GLY A 42 -5.02 -6.07 -10.75
CA GLY A 42 -3.96 -5.13 -11.10
C GLY A 42 -4.49 -4.01 -11.98
N PHE A 43 -3.92 -2.82 -11.83
CA PHE A 43 -4.26 -1.66 -12.66
C PHE A 43 -2.99 -1.02 -13.19
N ILE A 44 -3.05 -0.63 -14.46
CA ILE A 44 -2.01 0.16 -15.12
C ILE A 44 -2.68 1.44 -15.62
N VAL A 45 -2.12 2.58 -15.24
CA VAL A 45 -2.65 3.90 -15.56
C VAL A 45 -1.60 4.70 -16.31
N THR A 46 -1.96 5.28 -17.44
CA THR A 46 -1.08 6.14 -18.23
C THR A 46 -1.91 7.19 -18.98
N ASN A 47 -1.30 8.35 -19.25
CA ASN A 47 -1.85 9.40 -20.12
C ASN A 47 -1.29 9.28 -21.56
N ASN A 48 -0.39 8.34 -21.83
CA ASN A 48 0.21 8.14 -23.14
C ASN A 48 -0.64 7.19 -23.97
N GLU A 49 -1.24 7.67 -25.05
CA GLU A 49 -2.14 6.90 -25.93
C GLU A 49 -1.43 5.71 -26.60
N GLU A 50 -0.20 5.88 -27.06
CA GLU A 50 0.57 4.79 -27.68
C GLU A 50 0.82 3.66 -26.68
N VAL A 51 1.19 3.99 -25.45
CA VAL A 51 1.36 3.01 -24.37
C VAL A 51 0.03 2.33 -24.03
N GLN A 52 -1.06 3.11 -23.98
CA GLN A 52 -2.39 2.56 -23.71
C GLN A 52 -2.83 1.55 -24.76
N GLU A 53 -2.62 1.83 -26.05
CA GLU A 53 -2.96 0.90 -27.13
C GLU A 53 -2.15 -0.41 -27.04
N LYS A 54 -0.85 -0.30 -26.80
CA LYS A 54 0.03 -1.47 -26.60
C LYS A 54 -0.42 -2.32 -25.40
N LEU A 55 -0.74 -1.69 -24.28
CA LEU A 55 -1.22 -2.38 -23.07
C LEU A 55 -2.57 -3.07 -23.31
N ARG A 56 -3.51 -2.41 -23.98
CA ARG A 56 -4.80 -3.03 -24.36
C ARG A 56 -4.62 -4.24 -25.25
N PHE A 57 -3.70 -4.15 -26.23
CA PHE A 57 -3.39 -5.28 -27.08
C PHE A 57 -2.82 -6.45 -26.29
N ILE A 58 -1.88 -6.20 -25.39
CA ILE A 58 -1.29 -7.23 -24.53
C ILE A 58 -2.35 -7.90 -23.66
N ILE A 59 -3.17 -7.11 -22.94
CA ILE A 59 -4.22 -7.62 -22.06
C ILE A 59 -5.20 -8.50 -22.84
N LYS A 60 -5.63 -8.04 -24.01
CA LYS A 60 -6.54 -8.80 -24.90
C LYS A 60 -5.91 -10.12 -25.36
N THR A 61 -4.64 -10.08 -25.77
CA THR A 61 -3.95 -11.24 -26.34
C THR A 61 -3.59 -12.29 -25.30
N THR A 62 -3.19 -11.85 -24.10
CA THR A 62 -2.82 -12.74 -22.99
C THR A 62 -3.99 -13.27 -22.19
N GLY A 63 -5.17 -12.64 -22.33
CA GLY A 63 -6.33 -12.96 -21.51
C GLY A 63 -6.23 -12.47 -20.06
N ALA A 64 -5.33 -11.54 -19.76
CA ALA A 64 -5.11 -10.99 -18.39
C ALA A 64 -6.19 -9.99 -17.95
N GLY A 65 -7.36 -10.00 -18.61
CA GLY A 65 -8.51 -9.17 -18.19
C GLY A 65 -9.11 -9.65 -16.88
N LEU A 66 -9.45 -8.70 -16.03
CA LEU A 66 -10.09 -8.99 -14.74
C LEU A 66 -11.52 -9.56 -14.95
N ALA A 67 -11.86 -10.61 -14.19
CA ALA A 67 -13.19 -11.21 -14.25
C ALA A 67 -14.29 -10.22 -13.80
N PRO A 68 -15.52 -10.32 -14.32
CA PRO A 68 -16.61 -9.39 -13.96
C PRO A 68 -16.92 -9.32 -12.47
N PHE A 69 -16.83 -10.46 -11.76
CA PHE A 69 -17.07 -10.51 -10.32
C PHE A 69 -15.98 -9.77 -9.54
N ASP A 70 -14.71 -9.95 -9.92
CA ASP A 70 -13.59 -9.21 -9.32
C ASP A 70 -13.70 -7.70 -9.61
N CYS A 71 -14.10 -7.32 -10.81
CA CYS A 71 -14.39 -5.92 -11.14
C CYS A 71 -15.46 -5.33 -10.19
N TRP A 72 -16.51 -6.08 -9.91
CA TRP A 72 -17.58 -5.64 -9.01
C TRP A 72 -17.07 -5.50 -7.56
N LEU A 73 -16.28 -6.45 -7.06
CA LEU A 73 -15.67 -6.38 -5.73
C LEU A 73 -14.75 -5.15 -5.60
N ILE A 74 -13.91 -4.89 -6.59
CA ILE A 74 -13.03 -3.71 -6.62
C ILE A 74 -13.85 -2.41 -6.63
N LEU A 75 -14.84 -2.29 -7.50
CA LEU A 75 -15.72 -1.12 -7.56
C LEU A 75 -16.44 -0.86 -6.24
N ARG A 76 -16.82 -1.92 -5.53
CA ARG A 76 -17.39 -1.84 -4.20
C ARG A 76 -16.36 -1.40 -3.17
N GLY A 77 -15.15 -1.97 -3.18
CA GLY A 77 -14.06 -1.64 -2.27
C GLY A 77 -13.59 -0.20 -2.38
N ILE A 78 -13.46 0.32 -3.59
CA ILE A 78 -13.03 1.71 -3.84
C ILE A 78 -13.95 2.74 -3.16
N LYS A 79 -15.24 2.45 -2.99
CA LYS A 79 -16.19 3.39 -2.35
C LYS A 79 -15.82 3.77 -0.92
N THR A 80 -15.06 2.92 -0.23
CA THR A 80 -14.58 3.16 1.15
C THR A 80 -13.09 3.45 1.23
N LEU A 81 -12.41 3.60 0.09
CA LEU A 81 -10.96 3.75 0.03
C LEU A 81 -10.46 4.91 0.92
N GLY A 82 -11.06 6.09 0.79
CA GLY A 82 -10.63 7.28 1.56
C GLY A 82 -10.72 7.05 3.06
N ILE A 83 -11.85 6.56 3.55
CA ILE A 83 -12.08 6.28 4.98
C ILE A 83 -11.07 5.23 5.50
N ARG A 84 -10.82 4.18 4.72
CA ARG A 84 -9.86 3.14 5.09
C ARG A 84 -8.42 3.66 5.12
N MET A 85 -8.02 4.41 4.10
CA MET A 85 -6.67 5.00 4.03
C MET A 85 -6.40 5.95 5.19
N GLU A 86 -7.33 6.85 5.51
CA GLU A 86 -7.21 7.78 6.63
C GLU A 86 -7.12 7.05 7.96
N ARG A 87 -8.02 6.12 8.22
CA ARG A 87 -8.03 5.36 9.47
C ARG A 87 -6.78 4.51 9.64
N SER A 88 -6.34 3.83 8.57
CA SER A 88 -5.13 3.02 8.60
C SER A 88 -3.89 3.87 8.86
N GLN A 89 -3.79 5.05 8.25
CA GLN A 89 -2.70 5.98 8.52
C GLN A 89 -2.71 6.50 9.96
N GLU A 90 -3.86 6.92 10.49
CA GLU A 90 -3.99 7.35 11.89
C GLU A 90 -3.50 6.26 12.86
N ASN A 91 -3.88 5.01 12.58
CA ASN A 91 -3.46 3.87 13.38
C ASN A 91 -1.94 3.65 13.25
N ALA A 92 -1.39 3.70 12.03
CA ALA A 92 0.04 3.53 11.79
C ALA A 92 0.87 4.57 12.53
N ILE A 93 0.47 5.85 12.52
CA ILE A 93 1.14 6.93 13.26
C ILE A 93 1.13 6.64 14.78
N LYS A 94 -0.01 6.23 15.32
CA LYS A 94 -0.14 5.90 16.76
C LYS A 94 0.74 4.71 17.13
N ILE A 95 0.71 3.65 16.32
CA ILE A 95 1.50 2.43 16.53
C ILE A 95 2.99 2.74 16.42
N ALA A 96 3.43 3.47 15.39
CA ALA A 96 4.83 3.85 15.21
C ALA A 96 5.37 4.63 16.42
N ASN A 97 4.61 5.62 16.91
CA ASN A 97 5.00 6.39 18.09
C ASN A 97 4.98 5.58 19.39
N TRP A 98 4.11 4.59 19.50
CA TRP A 98 4.10 3.66 20.62
C TRP A 98 5.28 2.71 20.58
N MET A 99 5.59 2.14 19.40
CA MET A 99 6.70 1.21 19.20
C MET A 99 8.05 1.85 19.54
N LYS A 100 8.29 3.11 19.20
CA LYS A 100 9.50 3.87 19.57
C LYS A 100 9.79 3.90 21.08
N LYS A 101 8.78 3.65 21.91
CA LYS A 101 8.90 3.66 23.37
C LYS A 101 9.12 2.27 23.96
N GLN A 102 9.11 1.22 23.15
CA GLN A 102 9.24 -0.14 23.63
C GLN A 102 10.73 -0.50 23.79
N PRO A 103 11.15 -1.07 24.92
CA PRO A 103 12.56 -1.37 25.19
C PRO A 103 13.20 -2.33 24.17
N VAL A 104 12.42 -3.27 23.64
CA VAL A 104 12.90 -4.27 22.69
C VAL A 104 12.97 -3.77 21.25
N VAL A 105 12.36 -2.63 20.93
CA VAL A 105 12.34 -2.04 19.58
C VAL A 105 13.54 -1.13 19.39
N LYS A 106 14.38 -1.45 18.42
CA LYS A 106 15.57 -0.65 18.08
C LYS A 106 15.29 0.48 17.12
N HIS A 107 14.56 0.17 16.06
CA HIS A 107 14.23 1.12 15.00
C HIS A 107 12.80 0.94 14.54
N VAL A 108 12.14 2.05 14.17
CA VAL A 108 10.83 2.06 13.52
C VAL A 108 10.97 2.83 12.21
N TYR A 109 10.68 2.17 11.10
CA TYR A 109 10.71 2.74 9.76
C TYR A 109 9.29 3.04 9.32
N TYR A 110 8.92 4.29 9.39
CA TYR A 110 7.61 4.77 8.93
C TYR A 110 7.76 6.16 8.31
N PRO A 111 7.37 6.37 7.03
CA PRO A 111 7.55 7.65 6.35
C PRO A 111 6.85 8.83 7.02
N GLY A 112 5.88 8.58 7.89
CA GLY A 112 5.18 9.61 8.67
C GLY A 112 5.91 10.07 9.93
N LEU A 113 7.05 9.49 10.28
CA LEU A 113 7.90 9.97 11.35
C LEU A 113 8.86 11.05 10.83
N GLN A 114 9.00 12.17 11.54
CA GLN A 114 9.84 13.30 11.10
C GLN A 114 11.31 12.95 10.90
N GLU A 115 11.81 12.00 11.67
CA GLU A 115 13.18 11.48 11.56
C GLU A 115 13.41 10.52 10.39
N HIS A 116 12.34 10.08 9.70
CA HIS A 116 12.49 9.20 8.53
C HIS A 116 13.13 9.95 7.37
N PRO A 117 14.17 9.40 6.69
CA PRO A 117 14.88 10.09 5.61
C PRO A 117 13.99 10.58 4.47
N GLY A 118 12.91 9.86 4.20
CA GLY A 118 11.95 10.20 3.15
C GLY A 118 10.81 11.13 3.56
N TYR A 119 10.76 11.59 4.82
CA TYR A 119 9.62 12.37 5.34
C TYR A 119 9.33 13.64 4.53
N GLU A 120 10.34 14.48 4.30
CA GLU A 120 10.17 15.73 3.54
C GLU A 120 9.87 15.50 2.06
N ILE A 121 10.37 14.41 1.47
CA ILE A 121 10.06 14.02 0.10
C ILE A 121 8.60 13.57 0.02
N MET A 122 8.17 12.71 0.95
CA MET A 122 6.79 12.23 1.01
C MET A 122 5.78 13.37 1.16
N LYS A 123 6.05 14.36 2.03
CA LYS A 123 5.22 15.57 2.18
C LYS A 123 5.05 16.37 0.90
N LYS A 124 6.05 16.38 0.02
CA LYS A 124 5.99 17.09 -1.25
C LYS A 124 5.20 16.32 -2.31
N GLN A 125 5.26 14.99 -2.28
CA GLN A 125 4.73 14.13 -3.33
C GLN A 125 3.38 13.49 -3.00
N ALA A 126 2.99 13.47 -1.72
CA ALA A 126 1.79 12.80 -1.27
C ALA A 126 1.00 13.65 -0.27
N ARG A 127 -0.30 13.35 -0.15
CA ARG A 127 -1.19 13.94 0.85
C ARG A 127 -1.20 13.19 2.17
N GLY A 128 -0.45 12.09 2.25
CA GLY A 128 -0.35 11.23 3.41
C GLY A 128 0.85 10.30 3.32
N PHE A 129 1.06 9.54 4.38
CA PHE A 129 2.24 8.69 4.56
C PHE A 129 1.92 7.19 4.42
N GLY A 130 0.63 6.85 4.22
CA GLY A 130 0.19 5.47 4.16
C GLY A 130 0.15 4.77 5.52
N ALA A 131 0.05 3.44 5.47
CA ALA A 131 -0.14 2.61 6.66
C ALA A 131 0.89 1.48 6.79
N MET A 132 1.92 1.47 5.95
CA MET A 132 2.98 0.48 6.02
C MET A 132 4.09 0.97 6.93
N LEU A 133 4.43 0.18 7.93
CA LEU A 133 5.57 0.42 8.82
C LEU A 133 6.38 -0.86 9.04
N THR A 134 7.65 -0.69 9.30
CA THR A 134 8.57 -1.79 9.64
C THR A 134 9.31 -1.41 10.92
N PHE A 135 9.70 -2.41 11.70
CA PHE A 135 10.50 -2.18 12.90
C PHE A 135 11.50 -3.31 13.12
N ASP A 136 12.63 -2.96 13.73
CA ASP A 136 13.63 -3.91 14.16
C ASP A 136 13.52 -4.10 15.67
N VAL A 137 13.71 -5.33 16.10
CA VAL A 137 13.85 -5.71 17.51
C VAL A 137 15.30 -6.12 17.81
N ASP A 138 15.63 -6.19 19.09
CA ASP A 138 16.98 -6.43 19.57
C ASP A 138 17.47 -7.87 19.33
N THR A 139 16.57 -8.87 19.29
CA THR A 139 16.92 -10.28 19.10
C THR A 139 15.90 -11.02 18.24
N GLU A 140 16.34 -12.08 17.55
CA GLU A 140 15.47 -13.00 16.82
C GLU A 140 14.43 -13.65 17.75
N ALA A 141 14.82 -13.99 18.99
CA ALA A 141 13.90 -14.57 19.96
C ALA A 141 12.72 -13.61 20.27
N HIS A 142 12.96 -12.32 20.41
CA HIS A 142 11.90 -11.34 20.57
C HIS A 142 11.03 -11.20 19.32
N ALA A 143 11.62 -11.28 18.12
CA ALA A 143 10.84 -11.27 16.88
C ALA A 143 9.86 -12.45 16.83
N LEU A 144 10.35 -13.67 17.08
CA LEU A 144 9.52 -14.87 17.12
C LEU A 144 8.43 -14.78 18.21
N GLN A 145 8.80 -14.34 19.41
CA GLN A 145 7.83 -14.17 20.51
C GLN A 145 6.71 -13.18 20.16
N ILE A 146 7.02 -12.08 19.46
CA ILE A 146 6.01 -11.12 18.99
C ILE A 146 5.06 -11.81 18.03
N LEU A 147 5.57 -12.50 17.00
CA LEU A 147 4.76 -13.20 15.99
C LEU A 147 3.85 -14.26 16.61
N GLU A 148 4.32 -14.98 17.62
CA GLU A 148 3.55 -16.01 18.33
C GLU A 148 2.51 -15.43 19.32
N SER A 149 2.75 -14.21 19.82
CA SER A 149 1.93 -13.60 20.88
C SER A 149 0.81 -12.70 20.36
N VAL A 150 0.88 -12.22 19.11
CA VAL A 150 -0.14 -11.34 18.54
C VAL A 150 -1.49 -12.05 18.43
N ARG A 151 -2.57 -11.37 18.82
CA ARG A 151 -3.93 -11.90 18.79
C ARG A 151 -4.84 -11.17 17.81
N MET A 152 -4.81 -9.85 17.86
CA MET A 152 -5.61 -8.99 16.98
C MET A 152 -4.95 -8.86 15.61
N ILE A 153 -3.63 -8.74 15.58
CA ILE A 153 -2.82 -8.73 14.36
C ILE A 153 -2.68 -10.19 13.88
N LYS A 154 -2.81 -10.41 12.59
CA LYS A 154 -2.65 -11.76 12.01
C LYS A 154 -1.27 -11.90 11.39
N PHE A 155 -0.59 -13.00 11.69
CA PHE A 155 0.62 -13.40 11.00
C PHE A 155 0.23 -13.99 9.64
N ALA A 156 0.35 -13.20 8.59
CA ALA A 156 -0.07 -13.58 7.25
C ALA A 156 0.55 -12.68 6.18
N GLU A 157 0.68 -13.21 4.98
CA GLU A 157 1.05 -12.44 3.80
C GLU A 157 -0.09 -11.54 3.32
N SER A 158 0.26 -10.50 2.62
CA SER A 158 -0.58 -9.47 2.03
C SER A 158 -0.62 -8.20 2.88
N LEU A 159 -1.38 -7.24 2.42
CA LEU A 159 -1.54 -5.93 3.07
C LEU A 159 -2.75 -5.19 2.50
N GLY A 160 -3.14 -4.10 3.14
CA GLY A 160 -4.14 -3.17 2.61
C GLY A 160 -5.59 -3.59 2.82
N GLY A 161 -5.83 -4.69 3.52
CA GLY A 161 -7.15 -5.10 3.99
C GLY A 161 -7.61 -4.28 5.19
N VAL A 162 -8.79 -4.62 5.71
CA VAL A 162 -9.35 -4.04 6.94
C VAL A 162 -8.74 -4.66 8.20
N GLU A 163 -8.06 -5.78 8.06
CA GLU A 163 -7.28 -6.45 9.12
C GLU A 163 -5.86 -5.86 9.18
N THR A 164 -5.27 -5.91 10.37
CA THR A 164 -3.84 -5.63 10.52
C THR A 164 -3.06 -6.94 10.40
N LEU A 165 -2.02 -6.93 9.58
CA LEU A 165 -1.14 -8.07 9.33
C LEU A 165 0.29 -7.76 9.79
N ILE A 166 1.04 -8.80 10.16
CA ILE A 166 2.44 -8.76 10.52
C ILE A 166 3.16 -9.97 9.93
#